data_252cfa8b04a4dee019dfe23879b0820e
#
_entry.id   252cfa8b04a4dee019dfe23879b0820e
#
_cell.length_a   1.000
_cell.length_b   1.000
_cell.length_c   1.000
_cell.angle_alpha   90.00
_cell.angle_beta   90.00
_cell.angle_gamma   90.00
#
_symmetry.space_group_name_H-M   'P 1'
#
loop_
_entity.id
_entity.type
_entity.pdbx_description
1 polymer ?
#
loop_
_entity_poly.entity_id
_entity_poly.type
_entity_poly.pdbx_seq_one_letter_code
_entity_poly.pdbx_strand_id
1 'polypeptide(L)'
;MANEYVEHANAMVKNIDQAAFFLITAMQSWRVRGRGRMDWFGKPIEWLHVGTESSYIALQSGGEGSGQDWKGYEVGVRHIGLVVPSLDAVIARLSQEGFSVDHMGPGHRHRKSAYFIQAENLQFEFVEYLSEFPSERNEYEAARDA
;
A
#
# COMPACT_ATOMS: atom_id res chain seq x y z
N MET A 1 7.93 2.28 -23.48
CA MET A 1 7.99 2.21 -22.01
C MET A 1 8.15 3.61 -21.46
N ALA A 2 7.36 3.97 -20.47
CA ALA A 2 7.48 5.27 -19.84
C ALA A 2 8.80 5.38 -19.07
N ASN A 3 9.45 6.53 -19.17
CA ASN A 3 10.67 6.83 -18.40
C ASN A 3 10.35 7.47 -17.04
N GLU A 4 9.09 7.89 -16.86
CA GLU A 4 8.62 8.51 -15.65
C GLU A 4 7.61 7.60 -14.99
N TYR A 5 7.75 7.39 -13.67
CA TYR A 5 6.85 6.54 -12.90
C TYR A 5 6.90 6.94 -11.42
N VAL A 6 5.91 6.52 -10.67
CA VAL A 6 5.90 6.75 -9.22
C VAL A 6 6.93 5.81 -8.58
N GLU A 7 8.02 6.39 -8.07
CA GLU A 7 9.07 5.61 -7.43
C GLU A 7 8.68 5.17 -6.03
N HIS A 8 8.20 6.13 -5.22
CA HIS A 8 7.88 5.85 -3.82
C HIS A 8 6.82 6.79 -3.27
N ALA A 9 6.23 6.35 -2.19
CA ALA A 9 5.44 7.17 -1.28
C ALA A 9 6.13 7.13 0.08
N ASN A 10 6.06 8.23 0.83
CA ASN A 10 6.63 8.31 2.16
C ASN A 10 5.51 8.41 3.18
N ALA A 11 5.50 7.53 4.17
CA ALA A 11 4.51 7.49 5.23
C ALA A 11 5.19 7.57 6.60
N MET A 12 4.69 8.42 7.47
CA MET A 12 5.09 8.45 8.87
C MET A 12 4.17 7.51 9.65
N VAL A 13 4.78 6.61 10.43
CA VAL A 13 4.07 5.57 11.19
C VAL A 13 4.57 5.51 12.62
N LYS A 14 3.81 4.87 13.49
CA LYS A 14 4.24 4.66 14.87
C LYS A 14 5.25 3.50 14.98
N ASN A 15 5.06 2.45 14.21
CA ASN A 15 5.89 1.25 14.25
C ASN A 15 6.34 0.86 12.84
N ILE A 16 7.56 1.24 12.48
CA ILE A 16 8.07 0.97 11.12
C ILE A 16 8.30 -0.52 10.85
N ASP A 17 8.66 -1.28 11.87
CA ASP A 17 8.90 -2.71 11.69
C ASP A 17 7.59 -3.45 11.43
N GLN A 18 6.51 -3.09 12.10
CA GLN A 18 5.20 -3.65 11.85
C GLN A 18 4.67 -3.27 10.46
N ALA A 19 4.85 -2.02 10.05
CA ALA A 19 4.43 -1.57 8.73
C ALA A 19 5.23 -2.27 7.62
N ALA A 20 6.54 -2.43 7.79
CA ALA A 20 7.38 -3.17 6.86
C ALA A 20 6.98 -4.65 6.80
N PHE A 21 6.71 -5.26 7.94
CA PHE A 21 6.26 -6.65 8.01
C PHE A 21 4.95 -6.86 7.25
N PHE A 22 4.00 -5.96 7.42
CA PHE A 22 2.74 -5.98 6.66
C PHE A 22 3.02 -5.97 5.15
N LEU A 23 3.86 -5.04 4.69
CA LEU A 23 4.16 -4.90 3.26
C LEU A 23 4.91 -6.11 2.71
N ILE A 24 5.88 -6.64 3.42
CA ILE A 24 6.65 -7.83 2.99
C ILE A 24 5.75 -9.08 2.99
N THR A 25 4.83 -9.19 3.93
CA THR A 25 3.87 -10.30 3.96
C THR A 25 2.96 -10.26 2.73
N ALA A 26 2.49 -9.07 2.35
CA ALA A 26 1.63 -8.89 1.18
C ALA A 26 2.40 -9.04 -0.13
N MET A 27 3.59 -8.45 -0.21
CA MET A 27 4.39 -8.30 -1.42
C MET A 27 5.60 -9.23 -1.36
N GLN A 28 5.47 -10.45 -1.86
CA GLN A 28 6.50 -11.49 -1.71
C GLN A 28 7.86 -11.13 -2.32
N SER A 29 7.89 -10.30 -3.35
CA SER A 29 9.14 -9.87 -3.99
C SER A 29 9.77 -8.66 -3.30
N TRP A 30 9.12 -8.08 -2.29
CA TRP A 30 9.62 -6.91 -1.60
C TRP A 30 10.57 -7.28 -0.46
N ARG A 31 11.53 -6.41 -0.24
CA ARG A 31 12.53 -6.55 0.82
C ARG A 31 12.85 -5.18 1.42
N VAL A 32 13.49 -5.18 2.55
CA VAL A 32 14.08 -3.95 3.10
C VAL A 32 15.24 -3.55 2.21
N ARG A 33 15.14 -2.39 1.58
CA ARG A 33 16.19 -1.84 0.72
C ARG A 33 17.29 -1.18 1.53
N GLY A 34 16.91 -0.57 2.63
CA GLY A 34 17.81 0.12 3.54
C GLY A 34 17.06 0.64 4.75
N ARG A 35 17.79 0.92 5.80
CA ARG A 35 17.25 1.54 7.00
C ARG A 35 18.35 2.33 7.71
N GLY A 36 17.94 3.29 8.52
CA GLY A 36 18.88 4.11 9.26
C GLY A 36 18.16 5.02 10.24
N ARG A 37 18.90 6.00 10.72
CA ARG A 37 18.40 7.01 11.67
C ARG A 37 18.69 8.40 11.12
N MET A 38 17.84 9.35 11.49
CA MET A 38 18.01 10.74 11.10
C MET A 38 17.38 11.65 12.14
N ASP A 39 17.78 12.89 12.14
CA ASP A 39 17.09 13.92 12.88
C ASP A 39 16.00 14.52 11.99
N TRP A 40 14.78 14.49 12.48
CA TRP A 40 13.63 15.05 11.78
C TRP A 40 13.17 16.29 12.53
N PHE A 41 13.71 17.44 12.13
CA PHE A 41 13.40 18.74 12.73
C PHE A 41 13.47 18.73 14.27
N GLY A 42 14.57 18.21 14.81
CA GLY A 42 14.84 18.20 16.24
C GLY A 42 14.41 16.93 16.97
N LYS A 43 13.80 15.96 16.28
CA LYS A 43 13.40 14.68 16.85
C LYS A 43 14.13 13.55 16.13
N PRO A 44 14.87 12.70 16.87
CA PRO A 44 15.50 11.53 16.25
C PRO A 44 14.44 10.52 15.84
N ILE A 45 14.50 10.06 14.61
CA ILE A 45 13.62 9.03 14.07
C ILE A 45 14.40 7.95 13.34
N GLU A 46 13.76 6.84 13.10
CA GLU A 46 14.26 5.81 12.21
C GLU A 46 13.55 5.92 10.87
N TRP A 47 14.23 5.54 9.79
CA TRP A 47 13.63 5.40 8.48
C TRP A 47 13.90 4.00 7.93
N LEU A 48 13.03 3.56 7.05
CA LEU A 48 13.13 2.25 6.42
C LEU A 48 12.49 2.31 5.03
N HIS A 49 13.19 1.79 4.04
CA HIS A 49 12.65 1.66 2.69
C HIS A 49 12.38 0.19 2.39
N VAL A 50 11.17 -0.11 1.96
CA VAL A 50 10.73 -1.48 1.66
C VAL A 50 10.13 -1.53 0.26
N GLY A 51 10.63 -2.44 -0.56
CA GLY A 51 10.18 -2.58 -1.93
C GLY A 51 11.15 -3.35 -2.81
N THR A 52 11.19 -2.99 -4.08
CA THR A 52 12.10 -3.54 -5.07
C THR A 52 13.18 -2.51 -5.42
N GLU A 53 13.99 -2.80 -6.42
CA GLU A 53 15.02 -1.87 -6.89
C GLU A 53 14.42 -0.60 -7.49
N SER A 54 13.21 -0.68 -8.05
CA SER A 54 12.59 0.45 -8.79
C SER A 54 11.47 1.14 -8.04
N SER A 55 10.81 0.47 -7.10
CA SER A 55 9.59 0.98 -6.46
C SER A 55 9.56 0.57 -5.00
N TYR A 56 9.20 1.49 -4.12
CA TYR A 56 9.23 1.20 -2.69
C TYR A 56 8.31 2.12 -1.89
N ILE A 57 8.07 1.74 -0.66
CA ILE A 57 7.45 2.61 0.35
C ILE A 57 8.55 3.04 1.32
N ALA A 58 8.67 4.34 1.52
CA ALA A 58 9.53 4.91 2.56
C ALA A 58 8.70 5.07 3.84
N LEU A 59 9.22 4.58 4.95
CA LEU A 59 8.58 4.63 6.25
C LEU A 59 9.45 5.45 7.20
N GLN A 60 8.82 6.30 8.00
CA GLN A 60 9.47 7.06 9.07
C GLN A 60 8.78 6.76 10.39
N SER A 61 9.57 6.51 11.42
CA SER A 61 9.05 6.33 12.79
C SER A 61 8.69 7.69 13.41
N GLY A 62 8.14 7.65 14.61
CA GLY A 62 7.83 8.86 15.37
C GLY A 62 6.48 9.46 15.03
N GLY A 63 5.63 8.73 14.33
CA GLY A 63 4.28 9.18 14.01
C GLY A 63 3.44 9.43 15.26
N GLU A 64 2.58 10.42 15.21
CA GLU A 64 1.69 10.83 16.29
C GLU A 64 0.24 10.78 15.83
N GLY A 65 -0.66 10.34 16.71
CA GLY A 65 -2.07 10.27 16.41
C GLY A 65 -2.43 9.22 15.37
N SER A 66 -3.38 9.55 14.52
CA SER A 66 -3.84 8.71 13.41
C SER A 66 -3.92 9.53 12.14
N GLY A 67 -3.76 8.87 10.99
CA GLY A 67 -4.08 9.44 9.70
C GLY A 67 -5.58 9.73 9.59
N GLN A 68 -5.96 10.38 8.51
CA GLN A 68 -7.37 10.72 8.28
C GLN A 68 -8.16 9.47 7.89
N ASP A 69 -9.42 9.44 8.33
CA ASP A 69 -10.34 8.39 7.89
C ASP A 69 -10.52 8.49 6.37
N TRP A 70 -10.33 7.36 5.67
CA TRP A 70 -10.43 7.34 4.21
C TRP A 70 -11.82 7.76 3.70
N LYS A 71 -12.83 7.65 4.53
CA LYS A 71 -14.21 8.08 4.20
C LYS A 71 -14.41 9.59 4.35
N GLY A 72 -13.47 10.30 4.95
CA GLY A 72 -13.56 11.73 5.16
C GLY A 72 -13.25 12.53 3.88
N TYR A 73 -13.36 13.85 3.99
CA TYR A 73 -13.20 14.77 2.86
C TYR A 73 -11.95 15.65 2.98
N GLU A 74 -11.13 15.42 3.98
CA GLU A 74 -9.91 16.21 4.16
C GLU A 74 -8.94 15.98 2.99
N VAL A 75 -8.25 17.03 2.63
CA VAL A 75 -7.24 16.96 1.57
C VAL A 75 -6.09 16.06 2.01
N GLY A 76 -5.62 15.20 1.11
CA GLY A 76 -4.47 14.33 1.35
C GLY A 76 -4.58 13.01 0.60
N VAL A 77 -3.54 12.20 0.71
CA VAL A 77 -3.52 10.86 0.16
C VAL A 77 -4.49 9.97 0.96
N ARG A 78 -5.40 9.28 0.26
CA ARG A 78 -6.38 8.38 0.90
C ARG A 78 -5.83 6.99 1.10
N HIS A 79 -5.17 6.46 0.07
CA HIS A 79 -4.57 5.14 0.10
C HIS A 79 -3.45 5.05 -0.93
N ILE A 80 -2.69 3.98 -0.83
CA ILE A 80 -1.64 3.64 -1.79
C ILE A 80 -2.03 2.32 -2.44
N GLY A 81 -2.07 2.32 -3.78
CA GLY A 81 -2.43 1.12 -4.55
C GLY A 81 -1.20 0.35 -4.98
N LEU A 82 -1.22 -0.96 -4.75
CA LEU A 82 -0.13 -1.87 -5.08
C LEU A 82 -0.67 -3.03 -5.92
N VAL A 83 -0.01 -3.32 -7.03
CA VAL A 83 -0.41 -4.42 -7.90
C VAL A 83 0.21 -5.71 -7.39
N VAL A 84 -0.61 -6.76 -7.33
CA VAL A 84 -0.20 -8.10 -6.90
C VAL A 84 -0.61 -9.16 -7.93
N PRO A 85 0.13 -10.27 -8.03
CA PRO A 85 -0.24 -11.33 -8.98
C PRO A 85 -1.46 -12.14 -8.55
N SER A 86 -1.74 -12.24 -7.25
CA SER A 86 -2.90 -12.98 -6.73
C SER A 86 -3.42 -12.30 -5.47
N LEU A 87 -4.60 -11.71 -5.59
CA LEU A 87 -5.26 -11.04 -4.46
C LEU A 87 -5.64 -12.04 -3.37
N ASP A 88 -6.16 -13.21 -3.76
CA ASP A 88 -6.55 -14.23 -2.79
C ASP A 88 -5.36 -14.71 -1.97
N ALA A 89 -4.19 -14.85 -2.60
CA ALA A 89 -2.98 -15.24 -1.89
C ALA A 89 -2.52 -14.15 -0.90
N VAL A 90 -2.62 -12.88 -1.29
CA VAL A 90 -2.30 -11.75 -0.39
C VAL A 90 -3.22 -11.75 0.82
N ILE A 91 -4.52 -11.89 0.60
CA ILE A 91 -5.52 -11.93 1.68
C ILE A 91 -5.22 -13.09 2.63
N ALA A 92 -4.90 -14.27 2.10
CA ALA A 92 -4.59 -15.44 2.91
C ALA A 92 -3.33 -15.22 3.77
N ARG A 93 -2.25 -14.70 3.17
CA ARG A 93 -1.00 -14.44 3.91
C ARG A 93 -1.19 -13.40 5.01
N LEU A 94 -1.87 -12.30 4.70
CA LEU A 94 -2.14 -11.24 5.67
C LEU A 94 -3.05 -11.75 6.79
N SER A 95 -4.05 -12.56 6.46
CA SER A 95 -4.97 -13.15 7.46
C SER A 95 -4.23 -14.02 8.46
N GLN A 96 -3.25 -14.81 8.00
CA GLN A 96 -2.44 -15.65 8.89
C GLN A 96 -1.64 -14.83 9.90
N GLU A 97 -1.32 -13.59 9.56
CA GLU A 97 -0.57 -12.68 10.43
C GLU A 97 -1.47 -11.72 11.20
N GLY A 98 -2.78 -11.94 11.16
CA GLY A 98 -3.74 -11.16 11.93
C GLY A 98 -4.26 -9.89 11.26
N PHE A 99 -3.96 -9.69 9.97
CA PHE A 99 -4.48 -8.55 9.22
C PHE A 99 -5.71 -8.97 8.42
N SER A 100 -6.79 -8.23 8.57
CA SER A 100 -8.06 -8.51 7.90
C SER A 100 -8.39 -7.49 6.83
N VAL A 101 -9.10 -7.91 5.80
CA VAL A 101 -9.65 -7.01 4.78
C VAL A 101 -10.58 -6.00 5.47
N ASP A 102 -10.36 -4.71 5.18
CA ASP A 102 -11.28 -3.67 5.62
C ASP A 102 -12.54 -3.67 4.73
N HIS A 103 -12.33 -3.63 3.43
CA HIS A 103 -13.42 -3.77 2.46
C HIS A 103 -12.86 -4.17 1.10
N MET A 104 -13.73 -4.75 0.27
CA MET A 104 -13.38 -5.09 -1.11
C MET A 104 -13.63 -3.89 -2.01
N GLY A 105 -12.84 -3.78 -3.07
CA GLY A 105 -13.08 -2.80 -4.12
C GLY A 105 -14.37 -3.10 -4.91
N PRO A 106 -14.84 -2.14 -5.72
CA PRO A 106 -16.02 -2.34 -6.54
C PRO A 106 -15.80 -3.45 -7.56
N GLY A 107 -16.87 -4.15 -7.92
CA GLY A 107 -16.81 -5.19 -8.95
C GLY A 107 -16.35 -4.64 -10.29
N HIS A 108 -15.49 -5.39 -10.97
CA HIS A 108 -14.97 -5.05 -12.28
C HIS A 108 -14.54 -6.33 -12.99
N ARG A 109 -14.81 -6.41 -14.30
CA ARG A 109 -14.51 -7.66 -15.06
C ARG A 109 -13.02 -7.88 -15.32
N HIS A 110 -12.20 -6.83 -15.24
CA HIS A 110 -10.78 -6.91 -15.58
C HIS A 110 -9.83 -6.67 -14.39
N ARG A 111 -10.37 -6.48 -13.20
CA ARG A 111 -9.57 -6.30 -11.99
C ARG A 111 -10.39 -6.59 -10.75
N LYS A 112 -9.71 -6.91 -9.68
CA LYS A 112 -10.30 -6.99 -8.35
C LYS A 112 -9.33 -6.39 -7.34
N SER A 113 -9.84 -5.84 -6.26
CA SER A 113 -9.02 -5.22 -5.25
C SER A 113 -9.59 -5.41 -3.85
N ALA A 114 -8.71 -5.27 -2.86
CA ALA A 114 -9.07 -5.29 -1.45
C ALA A 114 -8.30 -4.20 -0.74
N TYR A 115 -8.95 -3.56 0.22
CA TYR A 115 -8.40 -2.48 1.04
C TYR A 115 -8.09 -3.00 2.43
N PHE A 116 -6.93 -2.63 2.94
CA PHE A 116 -6.47 -2.97 4.28
C PHE A 116 -6.08 -1.69 5.01
N ILE A 117 -6.40 -1.61 6.29
CA ILE A 117 -5.85 -0.59 7.18
C ILE A 117 -4.68 -1.23 7.92
N GLN A 118 -3.46 -0.78 7.63
CA GLN A 118 -2.28 -1.35 8.26
C GLN A 118 -2.23 -0.97 9.74
N ALA A 119 -2.32 0.30 10.05
CA ALA A 119 -2.46 0.86 11.39
C ALA A 119 -2.75 2.36 11.27
N GLU A 120 -3.36 2.95 12.28
CA GLU A 120 -3.60 4.41 12.38
C GLU A 120 -4.14 5.03 11.08
N ASN A 121 -5.11 4.38 10.45
CA ASN A 121 -5.75 4.79 9.19
C ASN A 121 -4.85 4.79 7.95
N LEU A 122 -3.64 4.24 8.02
CA LEU A 122 -2.81 4.05 6.83
C LEU A 122 -3.39 2.92 5.98
N GLN A 123 -3.97 3.28 4.84
CA GLN A 123 -4.70 2.36 3.98
C GLN A 123 -3.90 1.98 2.75
N PHE A 124 -3.91 0.68 2.45
CA PHE A 124 -3.37 0.12 1.21
C PHE A 124 -4.46 -0.59 0.44
N GLU A 125 -4.43 -0.43 -0.89
CA GLU A 125 -5.26 -1.19 -1.81
C GLU A 125 -4.37 -2.16 -2.58
N PHE A 126 -4.70 -3.45 -2.52
CA PHE A 126 -4.03 -4.46 -3.34
C PHE A 126 -4.90 -4.77 -4.55
N VAL A 127 -4.33 -4.66 -5.74
CA VAL A 127 -5.05 -4.79 -7.00
C VAL A 127 -4.48 -5.96 -7.80
N GLU A 128 -5.35 -6.87 -8.18
CA GLU A 128 -5.01 -7.93 -9.15
C GLU A 128 -5.69 -7.60 -10.47
N TYR A 129 -4.92 -7.47 -11.54
CA TYR A 129 -5.48 -7.34 -12.88
C TYR A 129 -5.74 -8.71 -13.47
N LEU A 130 -6.93 -8.87 -14.09
CA LEU A 130 -7.38 -10.09 -14.73
C LEU A 130 -7.14 -10.06 -16.24
N SER A 131 -6.45 -9.03 -16.75
CA SER A 131 -6.11 -8.85 -18.14
C SER A 131 -4.74 -8.18 -18.27
N GLU A 132 -4.02 -8.54 -19.32
CA GLU A 132 -2.75 -7.91 -19.67
C GLU A 132 -2.94 -6.73 -20.64
N PHE A 133 -4.14 -6.57 -21.23
CA PHE A 133 -4.39 -5.53 -22.21
C PHE A 133 -4.61 -4.16 -21.55
N PRO A 134 -3.82 -3.13 -21.90
CA PRO A 134 -4.00 -1.80 -21.32
C PRO A 134 -5.40 -1.23 -21.47
N SER A 135 -6.07 -1.50 -22.60
CA SER A 135 -7.44 -1.04 -22.83
C SER A 135 -8.43 -1.63 -21.82
N GLU A 136 -8.23 -2.89 -21.43
CA GLU A 136 -9.08 -3.56 -20.45
C GLU A 136 -8.71 -3.15 -19.02
N ARG A 137 -7.42 -3.04 -18.73
CA ARG A 137 -6.95 -2.58 -17.42
C ARG A 137 -7.40 -1.15 -17.13
N ASN A 138 -7.54 -0.33 -18.16
CA ASN A 138 -7.95 1.06 -18.08
C ASN A 138 -9.42 1.29 -18.45
N GLU A 139 -10.24 0.25 -18.41
CA GLU A 139 -11.66 0.37 -18.64
C GLU A 139 -12.36 0.83 -17.35
N TYR A 140 -12.90 2.04 -17.38
CA TYR A 140 -13.50 2.65 -16.18
C TYR A 140 -15.03 2.58 -16.17
N GLU A 141 -15.67 2.42 -17.29
CA GLU A 141 -17.14 2.34 -17.36
C GLU A 141 -17.67 1.11 -16.64
N ALA A 142 -16.96 -0.03 -16.74
CA ALA A 142 -17.37 -1.26 -16.07
C ALA A 142 -17.40 -1.14 -14.55
N ALA A 143 -16.64 -0.22 -13.94
CA ALA A 143 -16.61 0.01 -12.51
C ALA A 143 -17.83 0.82 -12.00
N ARG A 144 -18.53 1.52 -12.90
CA ARG A 144 -19.69 2.34 -12.52
C ARG A 144 -20.92 1.48 -12.22
N ASP A 145 -20.99 0.30 -12.80
CA ASP A 145 -22.13 -0.60 -12.69
C ASP A 145 -21.98 -1.60 -11.54
N ALA A 146 -20.92 -1.47 -10.78
CA ALA A 146 -20.59 -2.40 -9.71
C ALA A 146 -21.30 -2.05 -8.38
#